data_0a695f609fd07ff157d2f20325204da9
#
_entry.id   0a695f609fd07ff157d2f20325204da9
#
_cell.length_a   1.000
_cell.length_b   1.000
_cell.length_c   1.000
_cell.angle_alpha   90.00
_cell.angle_beta   90.00
_cell.angle_gamma   90.00
#
_symmetry.space_group_name_H-M   'P 1'
#
loop_
_entity.id
_entity.type
_entity.pdbx_description
1 polymer ?
#
loop_
_entity_poly.entity_id
_entity_poly.type
_entity_poly.pdbx_seq_one_letter_code
_entity_poly.pdbx_strand_id
1 'polypeptide(L)'
;SLYDLSHAFVQVLARLEMERPENFIPSPRPSLRTIMVRVIDLLPGNGKPITLKRLLAAWSSRMEVITSFIAILELARLGVMGIVQGESAGEFYLRKKRRAVNLDILEEAYA
;
A
#
# COMPACT_ATOMS: atom_id res chain seq x y z
N SER A 1 15.19 2.70 -1.68
CA SER A 1 15.41 2.91 -0.24
C SER A 1 14.10 3.26 0.46
N LEU A 2 14.08 3.10 1.75
CA LEU A 2 12.91 3.47 2.55
C LEU A 2 12.61 4.96 2.44
N TYR A 3 13.65 5.78 2.34
CA TYR A 3 13.49 7.22 2.15
C TYR A 3 12.73 7.52 0.85
N ASP A 4 13.12 6.88 -0.24
CA ASP A 4 12.47 7.10 -1.55
C ASP A 4 11.03 6.64 -1.53
N LEU A 5 10.75 5.52 -0.86
CA LEU A 5 9.40 5.01 -0.73
C LEU A 5 8.53 5.97 0.08
N SER A 6 9.04 6.45 1.22
CA SER A 6 8.33 7.44 2.04
C SER A 6 8.03 8.71 1.25
N HIS A 7 8.99 9.18 0.46
CA HIS A 7 8.83 10.37 -0.36
C HIS A 7 7.72 10.18 -1.39
N ALA A 8 7.64 9.00 -2.01
CA ALA A 8 6.57 8.69 -2.96
C ALA A 8 5.18 8.77 -2.29
N PHE A 9 5.06 8.29 -1.06
CA PHE A 9 3.80 8.37 -0.32
C PHE A 9 3.45 9.81 0.04
N VAL A 10 4.44 10.60 0.44
CA VAL A 10 4.20 12.03 0.75
C VAL A 10 3.67 12.76 -0.47
N GLN A 11 4.20 12.46 -1.65
CA GLN A 11 3.73 13.08 -2.88
C GLN A 11 2.28 12.72 -3.18
N VAL A 12 1.87 11.47 -2.95
CA VAL A 12 0.49 11.05 -3.14
C VAL A 12 -0.43 11.77 -2.16
N LEU A 13 -0.01 11.90 -0.89
CA LEU A 13 -0.79 12.62 0.11
C LEU A 13 -1.00 14.08 -0.29
N ALA A 14 0.05 14.75 -0.76
CA ALA A 14 -0.04 16.13 -1.19
C ALA A 14 -1.02 16.29 -2.36
N ARG A 15 -0.97 15.34 -3.30
CA ARG A 15 -1.88 15.37 -4.44
C ARG A 15 -3.34 15.22 -4.02
N LEU A 16 -3.62 14.28 -3.10
CA LEU A 16 -4.98 14.08 -2.60
C LEU A 16 -5.52 15.33 -1.94
N GLU A 17 -4.69 16.01 -1.14
CA GLU A 17 -5.09 17.25 -0.49
C GLU A 17 -5.38 18.36 -1.50
N MET A 18 -4.61 18.43 -2.58
CA MET A 18 -4.81 19.44 -3.61
C MET A 18 -6.01 19.15 -4.49
N GLU A 19 -6.26 17.90 -4.82
CA GLU A 19 -7.36 17.52 -5.71
C GLU A 19 -8.72 17.57 -5.01
N ARG A 20 -8.77 17.38 -3.70
CA ARG A 20 -10.02 17.29 -2.95
C ARG A 20 -9.96 18.02 -1.60
N PRO A 21 -9.50 19.26 -1.55
CA PRO A 21 -9.37 19.95 -0.26
C PRO A 21 -10.70 20.10 0.48
N GLU A 22 -11.78 20.29 -0.27
CA GLU A 22 -13.11 20.53 0.31
C GLU A 22 -13.83 19.22 0.69
N ASN A 23 -13.50 18.12 0.01
CA ASN A 23 -14.13 16.83 0.21
C ASN A 23 -13.31 15.90 1.09
N PHE A 24 -12.26 16.42 1.69
CA PHE A 24 -11.38 15.62 2.52
C PHE A 24 -12.00 15.47 3.91
N ILE A 25 -13.01 14.62 3.98
CA ILE A 25 -13.70 14.36 5.22
C ILE A 25 -12.83 13.43 6.04
N PRO A 26 -12.53 13.77 7.31
CA PRO A 26 -11.84 12.85 8.18
C PRO A 26 -12.66 11.59 8.33
N SER A 27 -12.21 10.52 7.72
CA SER A 27 -12.88 9.24 7.87
C SER A 27 -12.33 8.51 9.10
N PRO A 28 -13.10 7.58 9.67
CA PRO A 28 -12.60 6.75 10.76
C PRO A 28 -11.29 6.08 10.33
N ARG A 29 -10.40 5.94 11.29
CA ARG A 29 -9.11 5.31 11.03
C ARG A 29 -9.33 3.85 10.59
N PRO A 30 -8.91 3.46 9.39
CA PRO A 30 -9.06 2.08 8.96
C PRO A 30 -8.13 1.18 9.76
N SER A 31 -8.53 -0.06 9.98
CA SER A 31 -7.65 -1.00 10.67
C SER A 31 -6.51 -1.40 9.74
N LEU A 32 -5.34 -1.64 10.32
CA LEU A 32 -4.18 -2.10 9.56
C LEU A 32 -4.49 -3.41 8.86
N ARG A 33 -5.16 -4.33 9.54
CA ARG A 33 -5.54 -5.62 8.96
C ARG A 33 -6.40 -5.46 7.73
N THR A 34 -7.42 -4.60 7.80
CA THR A 34 -8.31 -4.36 6.67
C THR A 34 -7.53 -3.83 5.47
N ILE A 35 -6.63 -2.88 5.70
CA ILE A 35 -5.83 -2.31 4.61
C ILE A 35 -4.85 -3.36 4.06
N MET A 36 -4.26 -4.18 4.92
CA MET A 36 -3.36 -5.25 4.46
C MET A 36 -4.08 -6.22 3.53
N VAL A 37 -5.29 -6.62 3.88
CA VAL A 37 -6.09 -7.52 3.04
C VAL A 37 -6.41 -6.85 1.70
N ARG A 38 -6.80 -5.58 1.73
CA ARG A 38 -7.09 -4.85 0.49
C ARG A 38 -5.86 -4.72 -0.41
N VAL A 39 -4.70 -4.47 0.18
CA VAL A 39 -3.45 -4.40 -0.60
C VAL A 39 -3.20 -5.73 -1.30
N ILE A 40 -3.32 -6.83 -0.57
CA ILE A 40 -3.12 -8.17 -1.14
C ILE A 40 -4.11 -8.42 -2.27
N ASP A 41 -5.38 -8.07 -2.07
CA ASP A 41 -6.41 -8.27 -3.09
C ASP A 41 -6.16 -7.46 -4.36
N LEU A 42 -5.50 -6.31 -4.23
CA LEU A 42 -5.15 -5.47 -5.37
C LEU A 42 -3.94 -5.97 -6.15
N LEU A 43 -3.12 -6.82 -5.54
CA LEU A 43 -1.97 -7.39 -6.23
C LEU A 43 -2.43 -8.46 -7.22
N PRO A 44 -1.91 -8.45 -8.47
CA PRO A 44 -2.27 -9.47 -9.44
C PRO A 44 -1.95 -10.88 -8.94
N GLY A 45 -2.89 -11.80 -9.11
CA GLY A 45 -2.75 -13.17 -8.61
C GLY A 45 -1.72 -14.01 -9.34
N ASN A 46 -1.31 -13.58 -10.54
CA ASN A 46 -0.31 -14.28 -11.34
C ASN A 46 1.12 -13.90 -11.02
N GLY A 47 1.35 -13.11 -9.98
CA GLY A 47 2.68 -12.66 -9.59
C GLY A 47 3.22 -11.51 -10.40
N LYS A 48 2.46 -10.97 -11.35
CA LYS A 48 2.88 -9.80 -12.11
C LYS A 48 2.91 -8.56 -11.22
N PRO A 49 3.83 -7.63 -11.48
CA PRO A 49 3.91 -6.43 -10.66
C PRO A 49 2.80 -5.43 -10.98
N ILE A 50 2.50 -4.60 -10.00
CA ILE A 50 1.65 -3.43 -10.16
C ILE A 50 2.47 -2.23 -9.67
N THR A 51 2.29 -1.07 -10.29
CA THR A 51 3.00 0.12 -9.82
C THR A 51 2.42 0.61 -8.50
N LEU A 52 3.26 1.19 -7.66
CA LEU A 52 2.82 1.80 -6.41
C LEU A 52 1.77 2.87 -6.68
N LYS A 53 2.00 3.68 -7.70
CA LYS A 53 1.06 4.75 -8.07
C LYS A 53 -0.34 4.20 -8.36
N ARG A 54 -0.40 3.09 -9.09
CA ARG A 54 -1.68 2.47 -9.44
C ARG A 54 -2.36 1.88 -8.20
N LEU A 55 -1.59 1.25 -7.34
CA LEU A 55 -2.12 0.71 -6.10
C LEU A 55 -2.68 1.80 -5.21
N LEU A 56 -1.95 2.91 -5.06
CA LEU A 56 -2.37 4.01 -4.21
C LEU A 56 -3.57 4.77 -4.77
N ALA A 57 -3.85 4.64 -6.07
CA ALA A 57 -5.04 5.23 -6.66
C ALA A 57 -6.33 4.64 -6.10
N ALA A 58 -6.27 3.47 -5.47
CA ALA A 58 -7.43 2.83 -4.86
C ALA A 58 -7.89 3.52 -3.56
N TRP A 59 -7.03 4.35 -2.97
CA TRP A 59 -7.34 5.01 -1.71
C TRP A 59 -7.98 6.36 -1.93
N SER A 60 -8.96 6.67 -1.09
CA SER A 60 -9.70 7.93 -1.21
C SER A 60 -9.50 8.86 -0.01
N SER A 61 -8.81 8.41 1.03
CA SER A 61 -8.58 9.23 2.20
C SER A 61 -7.10 9.25 2.58
N ARG A 62 -6.72 10.32 3.29
CA ARG A 62 -5.37 10.45 3.80
C ARG A 62 -4.99 9.29 4.71
N MET A 63 -5.91 8.91 5.60
CA MET A 63 -5.64 7.84 6.56
C MET A 63 -5.47 6.48 5.87
N GLU A 64 -6.21 6.25 4.79
CA GLU A 64 -6.00 5.03 4.00
C GLU A 64 -4.60 4.98 3.40
N VAL A 65 -4.12 6.10 2.86
CA VAL A 65 -2.77 6.17 2.28
C VAL A 65 -1.71 5.94 3.36
N ILE A 66 -1.84 6.61 4.51
CA ILE A 66 -0.89 6.44 5.61
C ILE A 66 -0.88 5.00 6.10
N THR A 67 -2.06 4.42 6.33
CA THR A 67 -2.17 3.05 6.79
C THR A 67 -1.64 2.08 5.75
N SER A 68 -1.86 2.35 4.46
CA SER A 68 -1.34 1.49 3.40
C SER A 68 0.19 1.49 3.35
N PHE A 69 0.82 2.61 3.68
CA PHE A 69 2.28 2.65 3.77
C PHE A 69 2.78 1.65 4.82
N ILE A 70 2.17 1.71 6.00
CA ILE A 70 2.51 0.78 7.08
C ILE A 70 2.22 -0.67 6.65
N ALA A 71 1.07 -0.89 6.02
CA ALA A 71 0.65 -2.22 5.56
C ALA A 71 1.65 -2.79 4.55
N ILE A 72 2.08 -1.98 3.60
CA ILE A 72 3.03 -2.41 2.56
C ILE A 72 4.37 -2.81 3.17
N LEU A 73 4.87 -2.00 4.10
CA LEU A 73 6.12 -2.33 4.79
C LEU A 73 5.99 -3.64 5.58
N GLU A 74 4.87 -3.83 6.24
CA GLU A 74 4.64 -5.03 7.04
C GLU A 74 4.49 -6.27 6.17
N LEU A 75 3.77 -6.17 5.07
CA LEU A 75 3.63 -7.28 4.11
C LEU A 75 4.96 -7.68 3.51
N ALA A 76 5.82 -6.69 3.22
CA ALA A 76 7.16 -6.95 2.73
C ALA A 76 8.01 -7.65 3.80
N ARG A 77 7.89 -7.21 5.06
CA ARG A 77 8.60 -7.82 6.18
C ARG A 77 8.18 -9.28 6.37
N LEU A 78 6.89 -9.55 6.22
CA LEU A 78 6.35 -10.91 6.34
C LEU A 78 6.69 -11.81 5.15
N GLY A 79 7.24 -11.23 4.10
CA GLY A 79 7.64 -12.01 2.93
C GLY A 79 6.51 -12.39 1.98
N VAL A 80 5.32 -11.80 2.15
CA VAL A 80 4.18 -12.11 1.28
C VAL A 80 4.12 -11.20 0.06
N MET A 81 4.88 -10.10 0.07
CA MET A 81 4.93 -9.15 -1.02
C MET A 81 6.37 -8.69 -1.25
N GLY A 82 6.71 -8.46 -2.50
CA GLY A 82 8.01 -7.90 -2.87
C GLY A 82 7.86 -6.47 -3.35
N ILE A 83 8.82 -5.62 -2.98
CA ILE A 83 8.89 -4.23 -3.42
C ILE A 83 10.19 -4.06 -4.21
N VAL A 84 10.08 -3.54 -5.43
CA VAL A 84 11.24 -3.30 -6.29
C VAL A 84 11.20 -1.85 -6.74
N GLN A 85 12.32 -1.15 -6.58
CA GLN A 85 12.45 0.22 -7.07
C GLN A 85 12.81 0.18 -8.54
N GLY A 86 12.09 0.97 -9.36
CA GLY A 86 12.37 1.10 -10.77
C GLY A 86 13.52 2.05 -11.04
N GLU A 87 13.81 2.28 -12.32
CA GLU A 87 14.91 3.13 -12.75
C GLU A 87 14.63 4.61 -12.52
N SER A 88 13.38 5.02 -12.67
CA SER A 88 12.98 6.41 -12.47
C SER A 88 12.74 6.71 -11.01
N ALA A 89 13.05 7.94 -10.59
CA ALA A 89 12.83 8.36 -9.21
C ALA A 89 11.35 8.25 -8.85
N GLY A 90 11.07 7.65 -7.71
CA GLY A 90 9.70 7.47 -7.23
C GLY A 90 8.96 6.32 -7.88
N GLU A 91 9.59 5.58 -8.77
CA GLU A 91 8.97 4.43 -9.43
C GLU A 91 9.18 3.18 -8.58
N PHE A 92 8.09 2.58 -8.15
CA PHE A 92 8.12 1.36 -7.37
C PHE A 92 7.15 0.35 -7.92
N TYR A 93 7.52 -0.92 -7.85
CA TYR A 93 6.69 -2.03 -8.28
C TYR A 93 6.46 -2.96 -7.12
N LEU A 94 5.24 -3.43 -7.00
CA LEU A 94 4.82 -4.35 -5.95
C LEU A 94 4.29 -5.61 -6.58
N ARG A 95 4.65 -6.76 -6.03
CA ARG A 95 4.11 -8.03 -6.54
C ARG A 95 3.87 -9.00 -5.40
N LYS A 96 2.87 -9.84 -5.59
CA LYS A 96 2.60 -10.93 -4.67
C LYS A 96 3.72 -11.96 -4.79
N LYS A 97 4.28 -12.39 -3.66
CA LYS A 97 5.26 -13.45 -3.70
C LYS A 97 4.58 -14.79 -3.94
N ARG A 98 5.39 -15.76 -4.35
CA ARG A 98 4.98 -17.05 -4.89
C ARG A 98 3.97 -17.81 -4.04
N ARG A 99 4.04 -17.71 -2.73
CA ARG A 99 3.13 -18.42 -1.85
C ARG A 99 1.86 -17.62 -1.68
N ALA A 100 0.72 -18.30 -1.82
CA ALA A 100 -0.56 -17.70 -1.52
C ALA A 100 -0.49 -17.11 -0.11
N VAL A 101 -1.02 -15.90 0.03
CA VAL A 101 -1.09 -15.29 1.35
C VAL A 101 -2.05 -16.09 2.19
N ASN A 102 -1.57 -16.61 3.31
CA ASN A 102 -2.43 -17.26 4.26
C ASN A 102 -3.05 -16.18 5.13
N LEU A 103 -4.34 -15.90 4.89
CA LEU A 103 -5.07 -14.90 5.65
C LEU A 103 -5.10 -15.23 7.14
N ASP A 104 -5.01 -16.51 7.49
CA ASP A 104 -4.98 -16.92 8.89
C ASP A 104 -3.74 -16.38 9.60
N ILE A 105 -2.61 -16.31 8.91
CA ILE A 105 -1.40 -15.71 9.48
C ILE A 105 -1.63 -14.24 9.81
N LEU A 106 -2.30 -13.51 8.92
CA LEU A 106 -2.62 -12.11 9.16
C LEU A 106 -3.58 -11.95 10.31
N GLU A 107 -4.55 -12.84 10.44
CA GLU A 107 -5.51 -12.81 11.54
C GLU A 107 -4.83 -13.05 12.88
N GLU A 108 -3.92 -14.00 12.96
CA GLU A 108 -3.17 -14.27 14.18
C GLU A 108 -2.27 -13.10 14.57
N ALA A 109 -1.66 -12.45 13.58
CA ALA A 109 -0.73 -11.35 13.83
C ALA A 109 -1.44 -10.04 14.20
N TYR A 110 -2.64 -9.80 13.66
CA TYR A 110 -3.30 -8.49 13.75
C TYR A 110 -4.75 -8.55 14.19
N ALA A 111 -5.16 -9.68 14.73
CA ALA A 111 -6.49 -9.80 15.31
C ALA A 111 -6.58 -8.99 16.63
#